data_f5b6bf616769613a49c580098c348807
#
_entry.id   f5b6bf616769613a49c580098c348807
#
_cell.length_a   1.000
_cell.length_b   1.000
_cell.length_c   1.000
_cell.angle_alpha   90.00
_cell.angle_beta   90.00
_cell.angle_gamma   90.00
#
_symmetry.space_group_name_H-M   'P 1'
#
loop_
_entity.id
_entity.type
_entity.pdbx_description
1 polymer ?
#
loop_
_entity_poly.entity_id
_entity_poly.type
_entity_poly.pdbx_seq_one_letter_code
_entity_poly.pdbx_strand_id
1 'polypeptide(L)'
;MTNNSTPNVLFIMADQMKASILQLYSSEIGIETPSLERLAGEGVRFEHAITPHPLCVPARTSVMTGRYPHSTGCRRNETLMPENEQHAFRIWKENGFTTGLIGKNHCFIESSDLKLFDVRCEISH
;
A
#
# COMPACT_ATOMS: atom_id res chain seq x y z
N MET A 1 -21.52 -17.21 -20.46
CA MET A 1 -20.36 -16.42 -20.92
C MET A 1 -19.90 -15.62 -19.72
N THR A 2 -18.87 -16.07 -19.03
CA THR A 2 -18.26 -15.33 -17.93
C THR A 2 -17.51 -14.13 -18.53
N ASN A 3 -18.00 -12.95 -18.26
CA ASN A 3 -17.33 -11.71 -18.65
C ASN A 3 -16.03 -11.62 -17.83
N ASN A 4 -14.93 -12.08 -18.40
CA ASN A 4 -13.63 -12.13 -17.75
C ASN A 4 -12.95 -10.74 -17.80
N SER A 5 -13.67 -9.72 -17.30
CA SER A 5 -13.08 -8.40 -17.16
C SER A 5 -12.13 -8.42 -15.97
N THR A 6 -10.87 -8.15 -16.22
CA THR A 6 -9.87 -7.95 -15.18
C THR A 6 -10.32 -6.82 -14.25
N PRO A 7 -10.41 -7.04 -12.93
CA PRO A 7 -10.89 -6.02 -12.01
C PRO A 7 -9.92 -4.85 -11.89
N ASN A 8 -10.44 -3.66 -11.66
CA ASN A 8 -9.63 -2.52 -11.23
C ASN A 8 -9.21 -2.72 -9.77
N VAL A 9 -8.00 -2.27 -9.44
CA VAL A 9 -7.46 -2.34 -8.07
C VAL A 9 -7.22 -0.92 -7.57
N LEU A 10 -7.87 -0.56 -6.47
CA LEU A 10 -7.61 0.68 -5.74
C LEU A 10 -6.99 0.33 -4.39
N PHE A 11 -5.73 0.69 -4.20
CA PHE A 11 -5.01 0.50 -2.95
C PHE A 11 -4.91 1.84 -2.20
N ILE A 12 -5.52 1.93 -1.02
CA ILE A 12 -5.50 3.12 -0.16
C ILE A 12 -4.70 2.82 1.09
N MET A 13 -3.67 3.62 1.37
CA MET A 13 -2.85 3.50 2.56
C MET A 13 -2.89 4.80 3.36
N ALA A 14 -3.41 4.75 4.57
CA ALA A 14 -3.31 5.85 5.53
C ALA A 14 -1.95 5.79 6.25
N ASP A 15 -1.21 6.91 6.23
CA ASP A 15 0.07 7.01 6.94
C ASP A 15 -0.16 7.14 8.44
N GLN A 16 0.57 6.36 9.23
CA GLN A 16 0.60 6.41 10.71
C GLN A 16 -0.77 6.25 11.42
N MET A 17 -1.78 5.71 10.75
CA MET A 17 -3.08 5.48 11.37
C MET A 17 -3.06 4.24 12.26
N LYS A 18 -3.45 4.42 13.54
CA LYS A 18 -3.56 3.32 14.50
C LYS A 18 -4.94 2.66 14.39
N ALA A 19 -4.99 1.34 14.31
CA ALA A 19 -6.25 0.60 14.32
C ALA A 19 -7.10 0.89 15.57
N SER A 20 -6.46 1.07 16.72
CA SER A 20 -7.15 1.33 18.00
C SER A 20 -7.93 2.65 18.08
N ILE A 21 -7.70 3.60 17.16
CA ILE A 21 -8.49 4.84 17.11
C ILE A 21 -9.77 4.68 16.27
N LEU A 22 -9.87 3.62 15.50
CA LEU A 22 -11.05 3.37 14.67
C LEU A 22 -12.12 2.65 15.49
N GLN A 23 -13.35 3.12 15.42
CA GLN A 23 -14.50 2.50 16.07
C GLN A 23 -14.68 1.02 15.67
N LEU A 24 -14.28 0.66 14.46
CA LEU A 24 -14.25 -0.72 13.98
C LEU A 24 -13.44 -1.70 14.84
N TYR A 25 -12.43 -1.22 15.57
CA TYR A 25 -11.51 -2.04 16.35
C TYR A 25 -11.52 -1.70 17.86
N SER A 26 -12.11 -0.58 18.24
CA SER A 26 -12.18 -0.15 19.64
C SER A 26 -13.42 0.70 19.91
N SER A 27 -14.19 0.32 20.91
CA SER A 27 -15.34 1.12 21.38
C SER A 27 -14.94 2.23 22.36
N GLU A 28 -13.69 2.25 22.83
CA GLU A 28 -13.27 3.15 23.94
C GLU A 28 -12.89 4.56 23.45
N ILE A 29 -12.42 4.72 22.24
CA ILE A 29 -11.87 6.00 21.72
C ILE A 29 -12.81 6.68 20.71
N GLY A 30 -13.80 6.00 20.18
CA GLY A 30 -14.98 6.56 19.56
C GLY A 30 -14.82 7.54 18.38
N ILE A 31 -13.74 7.45 17.57
CA ILE A 31 -13.72 8.19 16.31
C ILE A 31 -14.64 7.49 15.33
N GLU A 32 -15.74 8.14 15.00
CA GLU A 32 -16.68 7.65 14.00
C GLU A 32 -16.04 7.67 12.60
N THR A 33 -16.08 6.52 11.95
CA THR A 33 -15.56 6.35 10.59
C THR A 33 -16.57 5.64 9.70
N PRO A 34 -17.74 6.29 9.42
CA PRO A 34 -18.87 5.62 8.79
C PRO A 34 -18.54 5.06 7.39
N SER A 35 -17.64 5.69 6.65
CA SER A 35 -17.21 5.18 5.35
C SER A 35 -16.37 3.91 5.46
N LEU A 36 -15.51 3.81 6.47
CA LEU A 36 -14.73 2.59 6.73
C LEU A 36 -15.62 1.47 7.28
N GLU A 37 -16.59 1.81 8.12
CA GLU A 37 -17.59 0.85 8.63
C GLU A 37 -18.42 0.27 7.50
N ARG A 38 -18.89 1.11 6.56
CA ARG A 38 -19.60 0.63 5.38
C ARG A 38 -18.73 -0.29 4.53
N LEU A 39 -17.48 0.11 4.27
CA LEU A 39 -16.54 -0.69 3.49
C LEU A 39 -16.26 -2.05 4.16
N ALA A 40 -16.11 -2.07 5.49
CA ALA A 40 -15.93 -3.29 6.26
C ALA A 40 -17.18 -4.19 6.23
N GLY A 41 -18.37 -3.61 6.20
CA GLY A 41 -19.64 -4.34 6.11
C GLY A 41 -19.88 -4.96 4.73
N GLU A 42 -19.34 -4.36 3.67
CA GLU A 42 -19.44 -4.83 2.29
C GLU A 42 -18.28 -5.75 1.86
N GLY A 43 -17.22 -5.81 2.66
CA GLY A 43 -15.98 -6.50 2.33
C GLY A 43 -15.47 -7.42 3.42
N VAL A 44 -14.14 -7.51 3.54
CA VAL A 44 -13.45 -8.33 4.55
C VAL A 44 -12.66 -7.43 5.48
N ARG A 45 -12.88 -7.57 6.78
CA ARG A 45 -12.10 -6.92 7.83
C ARG A 45 -11.10 -7.90 8.43
N PHE A 46 -9.83 -7.52 8.48
CA PHE A 46 -8.77 -8.31 9.09
C PHE A 46 -8.55 -7.87 10.53
N GLU A 47 -8.82 -8.76 11.49
CA GLU A 47 -8.65 -8.49 12.92
C GLU A 47 -7.16 -8.48 13.35
N HIS A 48 -6.33 -9.23 12.67
CA HIS A 48 -4.93 -9.46 13.03
C HIS A 48 -3.97 -9.17 11.87
N ALA A 49 -4.16 -8.04 11.19
CA ALA A 49 -3.20 -7.57 10.20
C ALA A 49 -2.00 -6.90 10.89
N ILE A 50 -0.80 -7.43 10.67
CA ILE A 50 0.43 -6.98 11.33
C ILE A 50 1.42 -6.49 10.28
N THR A 51 1.93 -5.27 10.47
CA THR A 51 3.05 -4.78 9.65
C THR A 51 4.37 -5.42 10.10
N PRO A 52 5.24 -5.82 9.16
CA PRO A 52 6.54 -6.42 9.52
C PRO A 52 7.55 -5.39 10.03
N HIS A 53 7.26 -4.08 9.93
CA HIS A 53 8.16 -3.01 10.36
C HIS A 53 7.39 -1.73 10.71
N PRO A 54 7.82 -0.98 11.74
CA PRO A 54 7.12 0.24 12.16
C PRO A 54 7.48 1.49 11.33
N LEU A 55 8.54 1.46 10.50
CA LEU A 55 8.97 2.59 9.68
C LEU A 55 8.33 2.57 8.28
N CYS A 56 8.17 3.76 7.70
CA CYS A 56 7.45 3.97 6.44
C CYS A 56 8.03 3.19 5.25
N VAL A 57 9.31 3.39 4.91
CA VAL A 57 9.93 2.75 3.75
C VAL A 57 9.96 1.22 3.87
N PRO A 58 10.42 0.62 4.98
CA PRO A 58 10.40 -0.82 5.15
C PRO A 58 9.00 -1.43 5.09
N ALA A 59 8.01 -0.80 5.74
CA ALA A 59 6.64 -1.28 5.72
C ALA A 59 6.03 -1.20 4.31
N ARG A 60 6.19 -0.06 3.63
CA ARG A 60 5.68 0.13 2.26
C ARG A 60 6.35 -0.81 1.27
N THR A 61 7.67 -0.97 1.33
CA THR A 61 8.40 -1.95 0.52
C THR A 61 7.86 -3.36 0.75
N SER A 62 7.63 -3.76 1.99
CA SER A 62 7.09 -5.09 2.31
C SER A 62 5.68 -5.29 1.75
N VAL A 63 4.81 -4.28 1.84
CA VAL A 63 3.46 -4.35 1.25
C VAL A 63 3.52 -4.49 -0.27
N MET A 64 4.39 -3.74 -0.94
CA MET A 64 4.50 -3.75 -2.40
C MET A 64 5.16 -5.02 -2.95
N THR A 65 6.13 -5.58 -2.22
CA THR A 65 6.91 -6.76 -2.67
C THR A 65 6.39 -8.08 -2.11
N GLY A 66 5.58 -8.06 -1.06
CA GLY A 66 5.21 -9.26 -0.30
C GLY A 66 6.38 -9.89 0.47
N ARG A 67 7.50 -9.17 0.65
CA ARG A 67 8.72 -9.68 1.28
C ARG A 67 9.04 -8.94 2.57
N TYR A 68 9.70 -9.62 3.50
CA TYR A 68 10.15 -9.02 4.75
C TYR A 68 11.32 -8.04 4.54
N PRO A 69 11.47 -7.00 5.39
CA PRO A 69 12.54 -6.00 5.28
C PRO A 69 13.96 -6.59 5.30
N HIS A 70 14.18 -7.69 6.02
CA HIS A 70 15.47 -8.36 6.03
C HIS A 70 15.81 -9.05 4.70
N SER A 71 14.79 -9.45 3.93
CA SER A 71 14.97 -10.10 2.63
C SER A 71 15.21 -9.09 1.50
N THR A 72 14.61 -7.90 1.60
CA THR A 72 14.79 -6.81 0.62
C THR A 72 15.98 -5.92 0.97
N GLY A 73 16.49 -5.98 2.20
CA GLY A 73 17.51 -5.06 2.70
C GLY A 73 16.94 -3.70 3.17
N CYS A 74 15.68 -3.40 2.91
CA CYS A 74 15.02 -2.14 3.31
C CYS A 74 14.66 -2.15 4.80
N ARG A 75 15.61 -1.79 5.64
CA ARG A 75 15.45 -1.82 7.11
C ARG A 75 15.33 -0.45 7.76
N ARG A 76 15.50 0.62 6.99
CA ARG A 76 15.46 2.02 7.45
C ARG A 76 14.80 2.89 6.40
N ASN A 77 14.37 4.09 6.78
CA ASN A 77 13.76 5.04 5.84
C ASN A 77 14.73 5.56 4.77
N GLU A 78 16.01 5.53 5.06
CA GLU A 78 17.08 5.95 4.16
C GLU A 78 17.51 4.83 3.18
N THR A 79 16.97 3.62 3.34
CA THR A 79 17.31 2.48 2.48
C THR A 79 16.29 2.38 1.35
N LEU A 80 16.75 2.56 0.13
CA LEU A 80 15.89 2.43 -1.05
C LEU A 80 15.52 0.96 -1.31
N MET A 81 14.36 0.76 -1.92
CA MET A 81 14.01 -0.54 -2.48
C MET A 81 15.01 -0.90 -3.59
N PRO A 82 15.53 -2.14 -3.64
CA PRO A 82 16.44 -2.54 -4.71
C PRO A 82 15.82 -2.34 -6.09
N GLU A 83 16.56 -1.80 -7.03
CA GLU A 83 16.07 -1.43 -8.38
C GLU A 83 15.43 -2.59 -9.15
N ASN A 84 15.92 -3.80 -8.96
CA ASN A 84 15.42 -5.00 -9.63
C ASN A 84 14.42 -5.80 -8.78
N GLU A 85 13.94 -5.23 -7.67
CA GLU A 85 12.98 -5.92 -6.82
C GLU A 85 11.64 -6.06 -7.52
N GLN A 86 11.09 -7.27 -7.48
CA GLN A 86 9.76 -7.52 -8.03
C GLN A 86 8.69 -7.01 -7.07
N HIS A 87 7.78 -6.19 -7.57
CA HIS A 87 6.70 -5.59 -6.77
C HIS A 87 5.39 -5.48 -7.54
N ALA A 88 4.29 -5.26 -6.84
CA ALA A 88 2.94 -5.29 -7.38
C ALA A 88 2.76 -4.41 -8.65
N PHE A 89 3.25 -3.17 -8.65
CA PHE A 89 3.08 -2.27 -9.79
C PHE A 89 3.86 -2.74 -11.04
N ARG A 90 5.02 -3.37 -10.88
CA ARG A 90 5.75 -3.97 -11.99
C ARG A 90 4.95 -5.11 -12.61
N ILE A 91 4.42 -6.00 -11.76
CA ILE A 91 3.57 -7.11 -12.20
C ILE A 91 2.31 -6.60 -12.91
N TRP A 92 1.63 -5.61 -12.35
CA TRP A 92 0.43 -5.04 -12.98
C TRP A 92 0.74 -4.40 -14.32
N LYS A 93 1.82 -3.63 -14.42
CA LYS A 93 2.23 -3.00 -15.68
C LYS A 93 2.56 -4.03 -16.75
N GLU A 94 3.30 -5.08 -16.41
CA GLU A 94 3.62 -6.20 -17.30
C GLU A 94 2.36 -6.96 -17.79
N ASN A 95 1.28 -6.92 -17.01
CA ASN A 95 -0.02 -7.49 -17.35
C ASN A 95 -1.01 -6.49 -17.96
N GLY A 96 -0.55 -5.35 -18.45
CA GLY A 96 -1.33 -4.39 -19.22
C GLY A 96 -2.23 -3.46 -18.42
N PHE A 97 -2.05 -3.36 -17.10
CA PHE A 97 -2.78 -2.38 -16.30
C PHE A 97 -2.26 -0.96 -16.55
N THR A 98 -3.17 0.00 -16.56
CA THR A 98 -2.82 1.41 -16.35
C THR A 98 -2.60 1.62 -14.87
N THR A 99 -1.46 2.18 -14.49
CA THR A 99 -1.04 2.33 -13.10
C THR A 99 -0.96 3.79 -12.68
N GLY A 100 -1.37 4.07 -11.45
CA GLY A 100 -1.35 5.42 -10.88
C GLY A 100 -0.80 5.45 -9.46
N LEU A 101 -0.12 6.55 -9.13
CA LEU A 101 0.40 6.83 -7.79
C LEU A 101 -0.03 8.24 -7.39
N ILE A 102 -0.79 8.37 -6.30
CA ILE A 102 -1.28 9.64 -5.78
C ILE A 102 -0.95 9.74 -4.29
N GLY A 103 -0.41 10.87 -3.87
CA GLY A 103 -0.07 11.16 -2.48
C GLY A 103 1.37 10.82 -2.11
N LYS A 104 1.58 10.29 -0.90
CA LYS A 104 2.91 9.98 -0.38
C LYS A 104 3.47 8.69 -0.97
N ASN A 105 4.53 8.81 -1.76
CA ASN A 105 5.25 7.68 -2.32
C ASN A 105 6.18 7.02 -1.28
N HIS A 106 7.30 7.59 -0.99
CA HIS A 106 8.32 7.20 0.00
C HIS A 106 9.02 5.84 -0.21
N CYS A 107 8.64 5.01 -1.17
CA CYS A 107 9.33 3.74 -1.45
C CYS A 107 9.82 3.60 -2.90
N PHE A 108 9.20 4.28 -3.86
CA PHE A 108 9.64 4.33 -5.25
C PHE A 108 10.37 5.65 -5.49
N ILE A 109 11.66 5.71 -5.21
CA ILE A 109 12.44 6.96 -5.27
C ILE A 109 13.21 7.03 -6.59
N GLU A 110 13.64 5.89 -7.12
CA GLU A 110 14.45 5.86 -8.30
C GLU A 110 13.65 5.90 -9.62
N SER A 111 14.29 6.43 -10.64
CA SER A 111 13.68 6.77 -11.92
C SER A 111 13.09 5.58 -12.68
N SER A 112 13.57 4.37 -12.47
CA SER A 112 13.08 3.19 -13.18
C SER A 112 11.67 2.79 -12.73
N ASP A 113 11.43 2.76 -11.42
CA ASP A 113 10.12 2.40 -10.88
C ASP A 113 9.10 3.52 -11.06
N LEU A 114 9.54 4.78 -11.02
CA LEU A 114 8.66 5.92 -11.28
C LEU A 114 8.11 5.96 -12.72
N LYS A 115 8.80 5.37 -13.68
CA LYS A 115 8.34 5.21 -15.07
C LYS A 115 7.21 4.20 -15.24
N LEU A 116 6.97 3.37 -14.23
CA LEU A 116 5.87 2.40 -14.25
C LEU A 116 4.49 3.07 -14.09
N PHE A 117 4.45 4.31 -13.57
CA PHE A 117 3.19 5.00 -13.32
C PHE A 117 2.78 5.88 -14.51
N ASP A 118 1.61 5.58 -15.08
CA ASP A 118 1.00 6.38 -16.16
C ASP A 118 0.44 7.70 -15.61
N VAL A 119 -0.02 7.69 -14.37
CA VAL A 119 -0.49 8.89 -13.64
C VAL A 119 0.29 9.02 -12.34
N ARG A 120 0.84 10.21 -12.10
CA ARG A 120 1.58 10.49 -10.88
C ARG A 120 1.26 11.87 -10.34
N CYS A 121 0.80 11.93 -9.09
CA CYS A 121 0.57 13.17 -8.36
C CYS A 121 1.07 12.98 -6.91
N GLU A 122 2.31 13.34 -6.67
CA GLU A 122 2.96 13.14 -5.37
C GLU A 122 2.86 14.38 -4.49
N ILE A 123 2.72 14.16 -3.19
CA ILE A 123 2.84 15.22 -2.17
C ILE A 123 4.29 15.15 -1.64
N SER A 124 5.04 16.21 -1.89
CA SER A 124 6.38 16.40 -1.30
C SER A 124 6.25 16.73 0.19
N HIS A 125 7.13 16.17 0.98
CA HIS A 125 7.30 16.50 2.40
C HIS A 125 8.53 17.36 2.59
#